data_e783d80e064e6a7141857b2ae2df1922
#
_entry.id   e783d80e064e6a7141857b2ae2df1922
#
_cell.length_a   1.000
_cell.length_b   1.000
_cell.length_c   1.000
_cell.angle_alpha   90.00
_cell.angle_beta   90.00
_cell.angle_gamma   90.00
#
_symmetry.space_group_name_H-M   'P 1'
#
loop_
_entity.id
_entity.type
_entity.pdbx_description
1 polymer ?
#
loop_
_entity_poly.entity_id
_entity_poly.type
_entity_poly.pdbx_seq_one_letter_code
_entity_poly.pdbx_strand_id
1 'polypeptide(L)'
;MGRSILFTLIVCAMALPKQVILIPLLREMSSLQLYNTIWAVIFPIVGWPFGVFLMKQFSEVIPGEMLEAARIDGASEAKTFVRIALPMIKPGIGALAIFTFINSWNDYFMQLIMLSSTSKLTISLGIAKLQAENSTDYGLIMAGAALAAVPIIIVFLAFQKYFTKGITMGAVKG
;
A
#
# COMPACT_ATOMS: atom_id res chain seq x y z
N MET A 1 -26.03 7.89 6.67
CA MET A 1 -25.33 7.79 7.96
C MET A 1 -24.28 6.68 8.01
N GLY A 2 -24.54 5.43 7.65
CA GLY A 2 -23.58 4.33 7.79
C GLY A 2 -22.24 4.48 7.05
N ARG A 3 -22.23 5.05 5.82
CA ARG A 3 -20.99 5.26 5.04
C ARG A 3 -19.99 6.18 5.74
N SER A 4 -20.45 7.27 6.36
CA SER A 4 -19.59 8.22 7.06
C SER A 4 -19.00 7.59 8.30
N ILE A 5 -19.78 6.86 9.08
CA ILE A 5 -19.31 6.17 10.29
C ILE A 5 -18.26 5.13 9.92
N LEU A 6 -18.52 4.30 8.92
CA LEU A 6 -17.57 3.29 8.46
C LEU A 6 -16.24 3.92 8.02
N PHE A 7 -16.31 5.00 7.23
CA PHE A 7 -15.11 5.70 6.79
C PHE A 7 -14.33 6.29 7.96
N THR A 8 -15.01 6.92 8.92
CA THR A 8 -14.39 7.46 10.12
C THR A 8 -13.67 6.37 10.92
N LEU A 9 -14.28 5.20 11.10
CA LEU A 9 -13.65 4.06 11.79
C LEU A 9 -12.39 3.58 11.05
N ILE A 10 -12.43 3.51 9.70
CA ILE A 10 -11.26 3.15 8.91
C ILE A 10 -10.14 4.19 9.09
N VAL A 11 -10.46 5.48 9.06
CA VAL A 11 -9.46 6.54 9.27
C VAL A 11 -8.90 6.50 10.68
N CYS A 12 -9.74 6.28 11.70
CA CYS A 12 -9.26 6.11 13.08
C CYS A 12 -8.29 4.93 13.22
N ALA A 13 -8.46 3.87 12.44
CA ALA A 13 -7.53 2.73 12.45
C ALA A 13 -6.11 3.11 12.00
N MET A 14 -5.93 4.22 11.27
CA MET A 14 -4.59 4.74 10.88
C MET A 14 -3.78 5.24 12.10
N ALA A 15 -4.46 5.62 13.19
CA ALA A 15 -3.80 6.05 14.42
C ALA A 15 -3.23 4.87 15.24
N LEU A 16 -3.63 3.63 14.92
CA LEU A 16 -3.11 2.44 15.60
C LEU A 16 -1.72 2.07 15.05
N PRO A 17 -0.70 1.95 15.90
CA PRO A 17 0.59 1.42 15.48
C PRO A 17 0.44 0.00 14.94
N LYS A 18 1.01 -0.28 13.77
CA LYS A 18 0.96 -1.63 13.16
C LYS A 18 1.48 -2.72 14.12
N GLN A 19 2.43 -2.38 14.98
CA GLN A 19 3.04 -3.30 15.93
C GLN A 19 2.03 -3.92 16.91
N VAL A 20 0.98 -3.18 17.28
CA VAL A 20 -0.05 -3.65 18.24
C VAL A 20 -0.83 -4.84 17.69
N ILE A 21 -1.04 -4.89 16.38
CA ILE A 21 -1.84 -5.93 15.72
C ILE A 21 -1.01 -7.14 15.24
N LEU A 22 0.33 -7.10 15.35
CA LEU A 22 1.18 -8.15 14.79
C LEU A 22 0.94 -9.52 15.41
N ILE A 23 0.76 -9.61 16.74
CA ILE A 23 0.53 -10.89 17.42
C ILE A 23 -0.85 -11.46 17.10
N PRO A 24 -1.96 -10.70 17.19
CA PRO A 24 -3.25 -11.18 16.70
C PRO A 24 -3.22 -11.63 15.24
N LEU A 25 -2.54 -10.86 14.39
CA LEU A 25 -2.43 -11.16 12.97
C LEU A 25 -1.61 -12.45 12.70
N LEU A 26 -0.53 -12.67 13.46
CA LEU A 26 0.23 -13.92 13.39
C LEU A 26 -0.66 -15.13 13.71
N ARG A 27 -1.51 -15.02 14.75
CA ARG A 27 -2.47 -16.07 15.09
C ARG A 27 -3.45 -16.34 13.97
N GLU A 28 -3.97 -15.27 13.37
CA GLU A 28 -4.90 -15.39 12.23
C GLU A 28 -4.24 -16.05 11.03
N MET A 29 -3.05 -15.59 10.63
CA MET A 29 -2.30 -16.19 9.52
C MET A 29 -1.92 -17.66 9.80
N SER A 30 -1.64 -18.00 11.06
CA SER A 30 -1.37 -19.39 11.46
C SER A 30 -2.63 -20.26 11.38
N SER A 31 -3.77 -19.75 11.82
CA SER A 31 -5.05 -20.47 11.76
C SER A 31 -5.50 -20.76 10.33
N LEU A 32 -5.18 -19.82 9.41
CA LEU A 32 -5.44 -19.95 7.98
C LEU A 32 -4.37 -20.78 7.24
N GLN A 33 -3.38 -21.33 7.95
CA GLN A 33 -2.24 -22.08 7.38
C GLN A 33 -1.40 -21.27 6.37
N LEU A 34 -1.40 -19.94 6.51
CA LEU A 34 -0.67 -19.02 5.66
C LEU A 34 0.68 -18.60 6.26
N TYR A 35 0.94 -18.90 7.55
CA TYR A 35 2.20 -18.58 8.20
C TYR A 35 3.41 -19.10 7.39
N ASN A 36 4.47 -18.33 7.37
CA ASN A 36 5.68 -18.61 6.59
C ASN A 36 5.41 -18.78 5.08
N THR A 37 4.43 -18.03 4.57
CA THR A 37 4.19 -17.86 3.13
C THR A 37 4.15 -16.39 2.78
N ILE A 38 4.40 -16.07 1.50
CA ILE A 38 4.29 -14.68 1.02
C ILE A 38 2.87 -14.10 1.21
N TRP A 39 1.84 -14.95 1.25
CA TRP A 39 0.46 -14.56 1.47
C TRP A 39 0.23 -13.98 2.87
N ALA A 40 0.98 -14.44 3.89
CA ALA A 40 0.92 -13.88 5.23
C ALA A 40 1.38 -12.40 5.27
N VAL A 41 2.18 -11.98 4.29
CA VAL A 41 2.62 -10.59 4.15
C VAL A 41 1.67 -9.79 3.25
N ILE A 42 1.11 -10.41 2.21
CA ILE A 42 0.24 -9.73 1.22
C ILE A 42 -1.14 -9.42 1.80
N PHE A 43 -1.85 -10.41 2.38
CA PHE A 43 -3.24 -10.23 2.80
C PHE A 43 -3.46 -9.09 3.81
N PRO A 44 -2.61 -8.88 4.83
CA PRO A 44 -2.79 -7.77 5.76
C PRO A 44 -2.71 -6.38 5.11
N ILE A 45 -2.03 -6.27 3.95
CA ILE A 45 -1.86 -5.01 3.25
C ILE A 45 -3.06 -4.66 2.39
N VAL A 46 -3.83 -5.67 1.92
CA VAL A 46 -4.99 -5.46 1.03
C VAL A 46 -6.05 -4.53 1.64
N GLY A 47 -6.24 -4.58 2.95
CA GLY A 47 -7.17 -3.73 3.68
C GLY A 47 -6.55 -2.46 4.30
N TRP A 48 -5.42 -2.00 3.81
CA TRP A 48 -4.69 -0.88 4.42
C TRP A 48 -5.54 0.41 4.50
N PRO A 49 -5.80 0.93 5.73
CA PRO A 49 -6.70 2.07 5.93
C PRO A 49 -6.31 3.32 5.15
N PHE A 50 -5.01 3.61 5.03
CA PHE A 50 -4.52 4.73 4.22
C PHE A 50 -4.88 4.60 2.74
N GLY A 51 -4.88 3.39 2.20
CA GLY A 51 -5.29 3.13 0.81
C GLY A 51 -6.75 3.52 0.59
N VAL A 52 -7.63 3.13 1.51
CA VAL A 52 -9.06 3.51 1.48
C VAL A 52 -9.23 5.02 1.60
N PHE A 53 -8.52 5.66 2.53
CA PHE A 53 -8.53 7.11 2.70
C PHE A 53 -8.08 7.81 1.41
N LEU A 54 -6.93 7.44 0.86
CA LEU A 54 -6.36 8.05 -0.33
C LEU A 54 -7.32 7.93 -1.52
N MET A 55 -7.83 6.74 -1.78
CA MET A 55 -8.74 6.51 -2.92
C MET A 55 -10.06 7.26 -2.75
N LYS A 56 -10.56 7.41 -1.52
CA LYS A 56 -11.73 8.23 -1.25
C LYS A 56 -11.47 9.69 -1.60
N GLN A 57 -10.33 10.26 -1.20
CA GLN A 57 -9.98 11.65 -1.54
C GLN A 57 -9.93 11.89 -3.06
N PHE A 58 -9.35 10.94 -3.81
CA PHE A 58 -9.35 11.02 -5.27
C PHE A 58 -10.75 10.85 -5.88
N SER A 59 -11.60 10.06 -5.26
CA SER A 59 -12.98 9.86 -5.75
C SER A 59 -13.87 11.08 -5.53
N GLU A 60 -13.60 11.90 -4.53
CA GLU A 60 -14.34 13.13 -4.25
C GLU A 60 -14.11 14.26 -5.27
N VAL A 61 -13.06 14.13 -6.09
CA VAL A 61 -12.75 15.09 -7.18
C VAL A 61 -13.63 14.85 -8.41
N ILE A 62 -14.28 13.69 -8.51
CA ILE A 62 -15.14 13.36 -9.66
C ILE A 62 -16.41 14.22 -9.60
N PRO A 63 -16.71 15.06 -10.63
CA PRO A 63 -17.92 15.84 -10.68
C PRO A 63 -19.16 14.91 -10.71
N GLY A 64 -20.13 15.17 -9.83
CA GLY A 64 -21.40 14.41 -9.79
C GLY A 64 -22.14 14.42 -11.11
N GLU A 65 -22.13 15.58 -11.79
CA GLU A 65 -22.76 15.79 -13.10
C GLU A 65 -22.32 14.77 -14.16
N MET A 66 -21.03 14.36 -14.15
CA MET A 66 -20.53 13.34 -15.08
C MET A 66 -21.13 11.95 -14.79
N LEU A 67 -21.35 11.64 -13.53
CA LEU A 67 -21.95 10.37 -13.12
C LEU A 67 -23.46 10.36 -13.41
N GLU A 68 -24.12 11.50 -13.25
CA GLU A 68 -25.54 11.68 -13.58
C GLU A 68 -25.77 11.61 -15.09
N ALA A 69 -24.96 12.28 -15.90
CA ALA A 69 -25.01 12.20 -17.35
C ALA A 69 -24.88 10.75 -17.85
N ALA A 70 -23.92 9.99 -17.31
CA ALA A 70 -23.76 8.59 -17.67
C ALA A 70 -25.00 7.73 -17.33
N ARG A 71 -25.70 8.04 -16.22
CA ARG A 71 -26.95 7.36 -15.86
C ARG A 71 -28.09 7.71 -16.82
N ILE A 72 -28.19 8.97 -17.24
CA ILE A 72 -29.18 9.42 -18.23
C ILE A 72 -28.93 8.71 -19.56
N ASP A 73 -27.65 8.51 -19.95
CA ASP A 73 -27.25 7.75 -21.14
C ASP A 73 -27.45 6.23 -21.02
N GLY A 74 -28.05 5.75 -19.92
CA GLY A 74 -28.35 4.34 -19.70
C GLY A 74 -27.12 3.48 -19.36
N ALA A 75 -26.02 4.08 -18.93
CA ALA A 75 -24.85 3.31 -18.48
C ALA A 75 -25.12 2.62 -17.15
N SER A 76 -24.78 1.33 -17.05
CA SER A 76 -24.82 0.63 -15.76
C SER A 76 -23.77 1.18 -14.80
N GLU A 77 -23.96 1.00 -13.48
CA GLU A 77 -23.02 1.44 -12.45
C GLU A 77 -21.59 0.90 -12.70
N ALA A 78 -21.46 -0.37 -13.12
CA ALA A 78 -20.18 -0.97 -13.46
C ALA A 78 -19.53 -0.29 -14.68
N LYS A 79 -20.30 0.03 -15.71
CA LYS A 79 -19.84 0.73 -16.92
C LYS A 79 -19.40 2.16 -16.59
N THR A 80 -20.18 2.88 -15.76
CA THR A 80 -19.85 4.21 -15.26
C THR A 80 -18.55 4.17 -14.45
N PHE A 81 -18.40 3.20 -13.56
CA PHE A 81 -17.17 3.03 -12.78
C PHE A 81 -15.95 2.81 -13.68
N VAL A 82 -16.00 1.83 -14.59
CA VAL A 82 -14.84 1.45 -15.41
C VAL A 82 -14.50 2.52 -16.45
N ARG A 83 -15.49 3.17 -17.07
CA ARG A 83 -15.28 4.10 -18.18
C ARG A 83 -15.13 5.56 -17.76
N ILE A 84 -15.63 5.94 -16.60
CA ILE A 84 -15.60 7.35 -16.14
C ILE A 84 -14.81 7.47 -14.85
N ALA A 85 -15.24 6.81 -13.78
CA ALA A 85 -14.62 6.99 -12.48
C ALA A 85 -13.16 6.49 -12.44
N LEU A 86 -12.91 5.27 -12.91
CA LEU A 86 -11.58 4.64 -12.86
C LEU A 86 -10.50 5.43 -13.65
N PRO A 87 -10.74 5.91 -14.89
CA PRO A 87 -9.80 6.77 -15.59
C PRO A 87 -9.51 8.09 -14.87
N MET A 88 -10.52 8.70 -14.24
CA MET A 88 -10.37 9.97 -13.52
C MET A 88 -9.52 9.83 -12.26
N ILE A 89 -9.67 8.72 -11.52
CA ILE A 89 -8.88 8.44 -10.31
C ILE A 89 -7.55 7.72 -10.59
N LYS A 90 -7.20 7.50 -11.85
CA LYS A 90 -5.94 6.85 -12.24
C LYS A 90 -4.69 7.46 -11.59
N PRO A 91 -4.56 8.81 -11.44
CA PRO A 91 -3.44 9.38 -10.69
C PRO A 91 -3.40 8.92 -9.23
N GLY A 92 -4.55 8.79 -8.58
CA GLY A 92 -4.66 8.27 -7.22
C GLY A 92 -4.23 6.80 -7.10
N ILE A 93 -4.61 5.98 -8.08
CA ILE A 93 -4.17 4.58 -8.16
C ILE A 93 -2.66 4.51 -8.31
N GLY A 94 -2.06 5.35 -9.16
CA GLY A 94 -0.62 5.43 -9.32
C GLY A 94 0.09 5.85 -8.03
N ALA A 95 -0.44 6.86 -7.33
CA ALA A 95 0.08 7.29 -6.03
C ALA A 95 -0.02 6.16 -4.98
N LEU A 96 -1.18 5.49 -4.89
CA LEU A 96 -1.38 4.36 -3.99
C LEU A 96 -0.40 3.21 -4.28
N ALA A 97 -0.18 2.90 -5.56
CA ALA A 97 0.77 1.87 -5.97
C ALA A 97 2.20 2.16 -5.48
N ILE A 98 2.67 3.41 -5.63
CA ILE A 98 3.99 3.83 -5.12
C ILE A 98 4.05 3.69 -3.59
N PHE A 99 3.06 4.24 -2.87
CA PHE A 99 3.04 4.17 -1.41
C PHE A 99 3.00 2.72 -0.92
N THR A 100 2.17 1.88 -1.52
CA THR A 100 2.09 0.46 -1.16
C THR A 100 3.40 -0.25 -1.44
N PHE A 101 4.01 0.00 -2.60
CA PHE A 101 5.30 -0.60 -2.94
C PHE A 101 6.38 -0.20 -1.93
N ILE A 102 6.57 1.11 -1.67
CA ILE A 102 7.62 1.60 -0.77
C ILE A 102 7.40 1.06 0.65
N ASN A 103 6.15 1.10 1.16
CA ASN A 103 5.85 0.58 2.49
C ASN A 103 6.09 -0.93 2.60
N SER A 104 5.66 -1.71 1.62
CA SER A 104 5.85 -3.17 1.62
C SER A 104 7.30 -3.56 1.42
N TRP A 105 8.03 -2.84 0.57
CA TRP A 105 9.44 -3.10 0.30
C TRP A 105 10.32 -2.86 1.53
N ASN A 106 10.01 -1.83 2.31
CA ASN A 106 10.77 -1.45 3.52
C ASN A 106 10.19 -2.06 4.81
N ASP A 107 9.10 -2.84 4.73
CA ASP A 107 8.50 -3.41 5.93
C ASP A 107 9.39 -4.52 6.49
N TYR A 108 9.92 -4.28 7.68
CA TYR A 108 10.76 -5.23 8.39
C TYR A 108 9.96 -6.06 9.40
N PHE A 109 9.14 -5.38 10.23
CA PHE A 109 8.48 -6.05 11.36
C PHE A 109 7.45 -7.10 10.94
N MET A 110 6.60 -6.79 9.98
CA MET A 110 5.63 -7.75 9.45
C MET A 110 6.34 -8.98 8.90
N GLN A 111 7.38 -8.76 8.11
CA GLN A 111 8.12 -9.83 7.45
C GLN A 111 8.90 -10.68 8.46
N LEU A 112 9.50 -10.07 9.48
CA LEU A 112 10.20 -10.77 10.56
C LEU A 112 9.28 -11.73 11.32
N ILE A 113 8.04 -11.31 11.57
CA ILE A 113 7.07 -12.11 12.33
C ILE A 113 6.40 -13.17 11.45
N MET A 114 6.14 -12.86 10.17
CA MET A 114 5.38 -13.73 9.29
C MET A 114 6.23 -14.75 8.52
N LEU A 115 7.54 -14.50 8.36
CA LEU A 115 8.44 -15.36 7.58
C LEU A 115 9.54 -15.91 8.47
N SER A 116 9.65 -17.25 8.53
CA SER A 116 10.66 -17.94 9.33
C SER A 116 11.74 -18.65 8.51
N SER A 117 11.45 -19.02 7.26
CA SER A 117 12.38 -19.75 6.41
C SER A 117 13.38 -18.82 5.72
N THR A 118 14.67 -19.16 5.76
CA THR A 118 15.74 -18.39 5.10
C THR A 118 15.49 -18.23 3.59
N SER A 119 14.92 -19.22 2.92
CA SER A 119 14.60 -19.18 1.48
C SER A 119 13.44 -18.24 1.11
N LYS A 120 12.72 -17.72 2.11
CA LYS A 120 11.55 -16.81 1.92
C LYS A 120 11.81 -15.40 2.44
N LEU A 121 13.05 -15.10 2.85
CA LEU A 121 13.39 -13.77 3.33
C LEU A 121 13.22 -12.73 2.22
N THR A 122 12.62 -11.61 2.59
CA THR A 122 12.61 -10.41 1.75
C THR A 122 13.97 -9.72 1.84
N ILE A 123 14.24 -8.79 0.93
CA ILE A 123 15.52 -8.09 0.89
C ILE A 123 15.78 -7.31 2.19
N SER A 124 14.76 -6.64 2.73
CA SER A 124 14.87 -5.87 3.99
C SER A 124 15.22 -6.79 5.16
N LEU A 125 14.57 -7.93 5.25
CA LEU A 125 14.84 -8.92 6.30
C LEU A 125 16.19 -9.61 6.10
N GLY A 126 16.57 -9.88 4.85
CA GLY A 126 17.87 -10.44 4.50
C GLY A 126 19.04 -9.52 4.89
N ILE A 127 18.94 -8.22 4.64
CA ILE A 127 19.94 -7.23 5.04
C ILE A 127 20.06 -7.15 6.56
N ALA A 128 18.92 -7.12 7.26
CA ALA A 128 18.93 -7.12 8.73
C ALA A 128 19.58 -8.39 9.31
N LYS A 129 19.38 -9.54 8.68
CA LYS A 129 20.02 -10.79 9.05
C LYS A 129 21.53 -10.74 8.79
N LEU A 130 21.97 -10.24 7.63
CA LEU A 130 23.39 -10.02 7.34
C LEU A 130 24.05 -9.11 8.37
N GLN A 131 23.36 -8.05 8.79
CA GLN A 131 23.84 -7.13 9.82
C GLN A 131 24.00 -7.83 11.19
N ALA A 132 23.09 -8.72 11.54
CA ALA A 132 23.14 -9.47 12.79
C ALA A 132 24.24 -10.53 12.80
N GLU A 133 24.45 -11.22 11.67
CA GLU A 133 25.44 -12.33 11.55
C GLU A 133 26.85 -11.83 11.21
N ASN A 134 26.96 -10.74 10.44
CA ASN A 134 28.22 -10.20 9.91
C ASN A 134 28.40 -8.72 10.26
N SER A 135 28.19 -8.37 11.52
CA SER A 135 28.22 -6.98 12.01
C SER A 135 29.52 -6.22 11.74
N THR A 136 30.61 -6.91 11.39
CA THR A 136 31.90 -6.33 11.06
C THR A 136 32.13 -6.16 9.57
N ASP A 137 31.34 -6.80 8.70
CA ASP A 137 31.47 -6.67 7.24
C ASP A 137 30.52 -5.58 6.71
N TYR A 138 30.93 -4.33 6.92
CA TYR A 138 30.20 -3.17 6.39
C TYR A 138 30.13 -3.15 4.87
N GLY A 139 31.11 -3.74 4.17
CA GLY A 139 31.13 -3.81 2.70
C GLY A 139 29.95 -4.63 2.18
N LEU A 140 29.73 -5.81 2.76
CA LEU A 140 28.61 -6.69 2.40
C LEU A 140 27.25 -6.05 2.73
N ILE A 141 27.14 -5.43 3.92
CA ILE A 141 25.90 -4.74 4.33
C ILE A 141 25.57 -3.57 3.38
N MET A 142 26.57 -2.74 3.05
CA MET A 142 26.38 -1.61 2.13
C MET A 142 26.05 -2.07 0.71
N ALA A 143 26.65 -3.16 0.22
CA ALA A 143 26.31 -3.75 -1.07
C ALA A 143 24.86 -4.23 -1.10
N GLY A 144 24.42 -4.92 -0.05
CA GLY A 144 23.01 -5.33 0.12
C GLY A 144 22.05 -4.14 0.13
N ALA A 145 22.37 -3.09 0.88
CA ALA A 145 21.58 -1.86 0.94
C ALA A 145 21.49 -1.14 -0.42
N ALA A 146 22.62 -1.07 -1.15
CA ALA A 146 22.65 -0.51 -2.50
C ALA A 146 21.74 -1.29 -3.47
N LEU A 147 21.80 -2.61 -3.45
CA LEU A 147 20.91 -3.46 -4.24
C LEU A 147 19.43 -3.26 -3.87
N ALA A 148 19.12 -3.09 -2.58
CA ALA A 148 17.77 -2.83 -2.11
C ALA A 148 17.22 -1.47 -2.56
N ALA A 149 18.08 -0.48 -2.78
CA ALA A 149 17.67 0.84 -3.25
C ALA A 149 17.25 0.86 -4.73
N VAL A 150 17.82 0.00 -5.57
CA VAL A 150 17.60 -0.01 -7.03
C VAL A 150 16.11 -0.16 -7.39
N PRO A 151 15.35 -1.14 -6.89
CA PRO A 151 13.93 -1.27 -7.23
C PRO A 151 13.10 -0.07 -6.79
N ILE A 152 13.41 0.53 -5.65
CA ILE A 152 12.70 1.73 -5.15
C ILE A 152 12.92 2.90 -6.13
N ILE A 153 14.15 3.11 -6.58
CA ILE A 153 14.49 4.16 -7.54
C ILE A 153 13.75 3.91 -8.87
N ILE A 154 13.76 2.68 -9.38
CA ILE A 154 13.08 2.33 -10.64
C ILE A 154 11.58 2.61 -10.53
N VAL A 155 10.93 2.15 -9.47
CA VAL A 155 9.49 2.37 -9.27
C VAL A 155 9.19 3.85 -9.10
N PHE A 156 9.99 4.59 -8.33
CA PHE A 156 9.81 6.02 -8.17
C PHE A 156 9.91 6.75 -9.52
N LEU A 157 10.95 6.51 -10.30
CA LEU A 157 11.14 7.15 -11.62
C LEU A 157 10.03 6.80 -12.60
N ALA A 158 9.54 5.56 -12.60
CA ALA A 158 8.45 5.12 -13.47
C ALA A 158 7.12 5.79 -13.15
N PHE A 159 6.85 6.06 -11.88
CA PHE A 159 5.55 6.54 -11.40
C PHE A 159 5.54 7.98 -10.89
N GLN A 160 6.67 8.70 -10.84
CA GLN A 160 6.79 10.06 -10.26
C GLN A 160 5.76 11.05 -10.80
N LYS A 161 5.39 10.95 -12.07
CA LYS A 161 4.36 11.81 -12.69
C LYS A 161 2.97 11.67 -12.07
N TYR A 162 2.65 10.50 -11.50
CA TYR A 162 1.38 10.29 -10.79
C TYR A 162 1.44 10.85 -9.38
N PHE A 163 2.63 10.79 -8.76
CA PHE A 163 2.87 11.34 -7.43
C PHE A 163 2.71 12.87 -7.42
N THR A 164 3.37 13.57 -8.36
CA THR A 164 3.27 15.03 -8.47
C THR A 164 1.84 15.50 -8.74
N LYS A 165 1.12 14.86 -9.67
CA LYS A 165 -0.29 15.18 -9.94
C LYS A 165 -1.22 14.90 -8.74
N GLY A 166 -0.93 13.86 -7.96
CA GLY A 166 -1.72 13.51 -6.77
C GLY A 166 -1.59 14.54 -5.65
N ILE A 167 -0.40 15.04 -5.40
CA ILE A 167 -0.15 16.04 -4.34
C ILE A 167 -0.73 17.41 -4.74
N THR A 168 -0.57 17.82 -5.99
CA THR A 168 -1.05 19.13 -6.45
C THR A 168 -2.57 19.24 -6.48
N MET A 169 -3.30 18.17 -6.78
CA MET A 169 -4.77 18.18 -6.71
C MET A 169 -5.31 18.35 -5.28
N GLY A 170 -4.58 17.91 -4.26
CA GLY A 170 -4.92 18.15 -2.86
C GLY A 170 -4.61 19.58 -2.38
N ALA A 171 -3.67 20.26 -3.01
CA ALA A 171 -3.21 21.60 -2.61
C ALA A 171 -4.03 22.76 -3.23
N VAL A 172 -4.84 22.51 -4.25
CA VAL A 172 -5.61 23.55 -4.97
C VAL A 172 -7.02 23.78 -4.39
N LYS A 173 -7.36 23.20 -3.24
CA LYS A 173 -8.57 23.51 -2.46
C LYS A 173 -8.33 24.66 -1.47
N GLY A 174 -7.64 25.72 -1.91
CA GLY A 174 -7.51 26.99 -1.21
C GLY A 174 -8.07 28.10 -2.07
#